data_3c6a9ce8168a3a2f759571e44b102d49
#
_entry.id   3c6a9ce8168a3a2f759571e44b102d49
#
_cell.length_a   1.000
_cell.length_b   1.000
_cell.length_c   1.000
_cell.angle_alpha   90.00
_cell.angle_beta   90.00
_cell.angle_gamma   90.00
#
_symmetry.space_group_name_H-M   'P 1'
#
loop_
_entity.id
_entity.type
_entity.pdbx_description
1 polymer ?
#
loop_
_entity_poly.entity_id
_entity_poly.type
_entity_poly.pdbx_seq_one_letter_code
_entity_poly.pdbx_strand_id
1 'polypeptide(L)'
;MWAIAGWAIVAAIIWLSVTPDPPTVHVQNSDKYEHVLAYGVLMFWFCELHTGWKQRAAYCVAWIALGIAMEFVQRAIGYRTFDVLDMAADAIGVLLGWSVSLLADSQPWWRNAVGRSRRSGGIR
;
A
#
# COMPACT_ATOMS: atom_id res chain seq x y z
N MET A 1 -12.72 -3.03 -12.90
CA MET A 1 -11.31 -2.98 -13.33
C MET A 1 -10.36 -2.45 -12.26
N TRP A 2 -10.60 -1.29 -11.68
CA TRP A 2 -9.72 -0.69 -10.65
C TRP A 2 -9.53 -1.55 -9.39
N ALA A 3 -10.58 -2.22 -8.91
CA ALA A 3 -10.48 -3.14 -7.77
C ALA A 3 -9.61 -4.36 -8.10
N ILE A 4 -9.73 -4.90 -9.30
CA ILE A 4 -8.90 -6.03 -9.76
C ILE A 4 -7.43 -5.63 -9.79
N ALA A 5 -7.12 -4.42 -10.26
CA ALA A 5 -5.74 -3.90 -10.24
C ALA A 5 -5.20 -3.77 -8.80
N GLY A 6 -6.02 -3.32 -7.85
CA GLY A 6 -5.63 -3.26 -6.44
C GLY A 6 -5.28 -4.64 -5.87
N TRP A 7 -6.09 -5.64 -6.13
CA TRP A 7 -5.81 -7.01 -5.69
C TRP A 7 -4.64 -7.64 -6.42
N ALA A 8 -4.38 -7.25 -7.68
CA ALA A 8 -3.17 -7.65 -8.40
C ALA A 8 -1.90 -7.09 -7.75
N ILE A 9 -1.96 -5.86 -7.22
CA ILE A 9 -0.85 -5.28 -6.42
C ILE A 9 -0.61 -6.12 -5.17
N VAL A 10 -1.66 -6.49 -4.44
CA VAL A 10 -1.55 -7.39 -3.27
C VAL A 10 -0.87 -8.71 -3.63
N ALA A 11 -1.34 -9.35 -4.70
CA ALA A 11 -0.77 -10.61 -5.17
C ALA A 11 0.71 -10.47 -5.57
N ALA A 12 1.07 -9.37 -6.23
CA ALA A 12 2.45 -9.09 -6.61
C ALA A 12 3.35 -8.89 -5.38
N ILE A 13 2.89 -8.16 -4.36
CA ILE A 13 3.62 -7.97 -3.10
C ILE A 13 3.87 -9.31 -2.42
N ILE A 14 2.83 -10.13 -2.28
CA ILE A 14 2.96 -11.48 -1.67
C ILE A 14 3.94 -12.33 -2.46
N TRP A 15 3.81 -12.37 -3.78
CA TRP A 15 4.69 -13.15 -4.65
C TRP A 15 6.15 -12.70 -4.54
N LEU A 16 6.42 -11.40 -4.61
CA LEU A 16 7.77 -10.86 -4.46
C LEU A 16 8.35 -11.12 -3.07
N SER A 17 7.52 -11.14 -2.04
CA SER A 17 7.93 -11.40 -0.66
C SER A 17 8.39 -12.85 -0.44
N VAL A 18 7.82 -13.81 -1.17
CA VAL A 18 8.13 -15.25 -1.02
C VAL A 18 9.02 -15.81 -2.12
N THR A 19 9.31 -15.04 -3.14
CA THR A 19 10.20 -15.46 -4.24
C THR A 19 11.65 -15.54 -3.74
N PRO A 20 12.40 -16.64 -4.05
CA PRO A 20 13.79 -16.79 -3.59
C PRO A 20 14.74 -15.73 -4.13
N ASP A 21 14.53 -15.28 -5.36
CA ASP A 21 15.40 -14.32 -6.06
C ASP A 21 14.53 -13.24 -6.73
N PRO A 22 13.98 -12.31 -5.94
CA PRO A 22 13.18 -11.24 -6.50
C PRO A 22 14.07 -10.27 -7.30
N PRO A 23 13.54 -9.63 -8.36
CA PRO A 23 14.24 -8.56 -9.04
C PRO A 23 14.53 -7.43 -8.07
N THR A 24 15.81 -7.12 -7.85
CA THR A 24 16.26 -6.08 -6.93
C THR A 24 17.03 -5.00 -7.66
N VAL A 25 16.93 -3.77 -7.16
CA VAL A 25 17.78 -2.66 -7.61
C VAL A 25 19.05 -2.69 -6.75
N HIS A 26 20.23 -2.80 -7.39
CA HIS A 26 21.50 -2.87 -6.68
C HIS A 26 21.96 -1.49 -6.16
N VAL A 27 21.20 -0.94 -5.21
CA VAL A 27 21.53 0.31 -4.51
C VAL A 27 21.51 0.03 -3.01
N GLN A 28 22.40 0.64 -2.25
CA GLN A 28 22.44 0.49 -0.80
C GLN A 28 21.11 0.86 -0.15
N ASN A 29 20.56 -0.03 0.70
CA ASN A 29 19.25 0.09 1.33
C ASN A 29 18.05 0.15 0.36
N SER A 30 18.19 -0.34 -0.88
CA SER A 30 17.09 -0.36 -1.85
C SER A 30 15.90 -1.17 -1.37
N ASP A 31 16.12 -2.22 -0.60
CA ASP A 31 15.10 -3.06 0.02
C ASP A 31 14.11 -2.25 0.87
N LYS A 32 14.59 -1.32 1.70
CA LYS A 32 13.74 -0.45 2.53
C LYS A 32 12.87 0.50 1.67
N TYR A 33 13.47 1.10 0.63
CA TYR A 33 12.73 1.96 -0.31
C TYR A 33 11.70 1.17 -1.11
N GLU A 34 12.02 -0.06 -1.50
CA GLU A 34 11.08 -0.95 -2.18
C GLU A 34 9.87 -1.27 -1.31
N HIS A 35 10.06 -1.56 -0.01
CA HIS A 35 8.99 -1.77 0.96
C HIS A 35 8.12 -0.52 1.13
N VAL A 36 8.72 0.63 1.37
CA VAL A 36 7.99 1.90 1.49
C VAL A 36 7.16 2.19 0.23
N LEU A 37 7.75 2.02 -0.95
CA LEU A 37 7.08 2.28 -2.22
C LEU A 37 5.93 1.29 -2.46
N ALA A 38 6.17 0.00 -2.27
CA ALA A 38 5.17 -1.03 -2.52
C ALA A 38 3.93 -0.84 -1.64
N TYR A 39 4.12 -0.66 -0.34
CA TYR A 39 3.01 -0.47 0.60
C TYR A 39 2.38 0.94 0.49
N GLY A 40 3.16 1.93 0.10
CA GLY A 40 2.66 3.27 -0.20
C GLY A 40 1.71 3.27 -1.41
N VAL A 41 2.12 2.67 -2.50
CA VAL A 41 1.30 2.50 -3.71
C VAL A 41 0.05 1.67 -3.40
N LEU A 42 0.19 0.58 -2.65
CA LEU A 42 -0.93 -0.27 -2.24
C LEU A 42 -1.98 0.53 -1.46
N MET A 43 -1.56 1.26 -0.43
CA MET A 43 -2.47 2.05 0.39
C MET A 43 -3.11 3.19 -0.40
N PHE A 44 -2.31 3.93 -1.18
CA PHE A 44 -2.83 4.99 -2.05
C PHE A 44 -3.92 4.44 -2.98
N TRP A 45 -3.67 3.32 -3.64
CA TRP A 45 -4.63 2.70 -4.55
C TRP A 45 -5.96 2.38 -3.88
N PHE A 46 -5.93 1.76 -2.70
CA PHE A 46 -7.15 1.44 -1.96
C PHE A 46 -7.85 2.67 -1.38
N CYS A 47 -7.11 3.72 -1.05
CA CYS A 47 -7.70 5.02 -0.72
C CYS A 47 -8.43 5.65 -1.90
N GLU A 48 -7.93 5.43 -3.13
CA GLU A 48 -8.60 5.91 -4.33
C GLU A 48 -9.88 5.13 -4.66
N LEU A 49 -9.96 3.87 -4.28
CA LEU A 49 -11.16 3.05 -4.41
C LEU A 49 -12.22 3.38 -3.34
N HIS A 50 -11.80 3.81 -2.16
CA HIS A 50 -12.65 3.99 -1.00
C HIS A 50 -12.44 5.35 -0.36
N THR A 51 -13.48 6.17 -0.31
CA THR A 51 -13.40 7.54 0.22
C THR A 51 -13.74 7.65 1.70
N GLY A 52 -14.38 6.62 2.26
CA GLY A 52 -14.77 6.60 3.67
C GLY A 52 -13.56 6.45 4.60
N TRP A 53 -13.45 7.32 5.63
CA TRP A 53 -12.32 7.28 6.55
C TRP A 53 -12.22 5.95 7.31
N LYS A 54 -13.36 5.33 7.66
CA LYS A 54 -13.39 4.02 8.33
C LYS A 54 -12.84 2.90 7.45
N GLN A 55 -13.16 2.93 6.16
CA GLN A 55 -12.62 1.97 5.18
C GLN A 55 -11.12 2.17 5.00
N ARG A 56 -10.68 3.42 4.87
CA ARG A 56 -9.24 3.74 4.76
C ARG A 56 -8.47 3.32 6.01
N ALA A 57 -9.03 3.55 7.20
CA ALA A 57 -8.44 3.08 8.45
C ALA A 57 -8.36 1.55 8.52
N ALA A 58 -9.40 0.85 8.07
CA ALA A 58 -9.40 -0.62 8.00
C ALA A 58 -8.32 -1.14 7.04
N TYR A 59 -8.16 -0.54 5.86
CA TYR A 59 -7.08 -0.90 4.93
C TYR A 59 -5.70 -0.55 5.48
N CYS A 60 -5.55 0.58 6.18
CA CYS A 60 -4.31 0.93 6.86
C CYS A 60 -3.87 -0.18 7.82
N VAL A 61 -4.77 -0.62 8.68
CA VAL A 61 -4.50 -1.74 9.62
C VAL A 61 -4.21 -3.04 8.86
N ALA A 62 -5.00 -3.35 7.84
CA ALA A 62 -4.85 -4.57 7.05
C ALA A 62 -3.49 -4.63 6.34
N TRP A 63 -3.02 -3.54 5.76
CA TRP A 63 -1.76 -3.52 5.03
C TRP A 63 -0.55 -3.51 5.96
N ILE A 64 -0.62 -2.85 7.11
CA ILE A 64 0.40 -2.96 8.15
C ILE A 64 0.47 -4.40 8.66
N ALA A 65 -0.67 -5.04 8.92
CA ALA A 65 -0.74 -6.44 9.33
C ALA A 65 -0.17 -7.38 8.25
N LEU A 66 -0.43 -7.10 6.97
CA LEU A 66 0.14 -7.85 5.85
C LEU A 66 1.67 -7.77 5.86
N GLY A 67 2.24 -6.58 6.03
CA GLY A 67 3.70 -6.38 6.11
C GLY A 67 4.31 -7.19 7.24
N ILE A 68 3.72 -7.14 8.42
CA ILE A 68 4.17 -7.93 9.58
C ILE A 68 4.05 -9.43 9.28
N ALA A 69 2.93 -9.89 8.73
CA ALA A 69 2.73 -11.28 8.39
C ALA A 69 3.75 -11.79 7.36
N MET A 70 4.07 -10.97 6.37
CA MET A 70 5.07 -11.32 5.35
C MET A 70 6.46 -11.50 5.94
N GLU A 71 6.86 -10.69 6.92
CA GLU A 71 8.14 -10.88 7.61
C GLU A 71 8.20 -12.22 8.36
N PHE A 72 7.12 -12.61 9.03
CA PHE A 72 7.04 -13.93 9.66
C PHE A 72 7.05 -15.08 8.66
N VAL A 73 6.38 -14.94 7.52
CA VAL A 73 6.43 -15.90 6.42
C VAL A 73 7.86 -16.02 5.88
N GLN A 74 8.54 -14.91 5.65
CA GLN A 74 9.94 -14.90 5.18
C GLN A 74 10.88 -15.61 6.15
N ARG A 75 10.68 -15.39 7.45
CA ARG A 75 11.42 -16.13 8.48
C ARG A 75 11.15 -17.63 8.42
N ALA A 76 9.89 -18.03 8.22
CA ALA A 76 9.50 -19.45 8.20
C ALA A 76 10.04 -20.21 6.97
N ILE A 77 10.10 -19.56 5.81
CA ILE A 77 10.63 -20.17 4.57
C ILE A 77 12.15 -20.30 4.55
N GLY A 78 12.87 -19.54 5.39
CA GLY A 78 14.28 -19.76 5.70
C GLY A 78 15.32 -19.23 4.71
N TYR A 79 14.94 -18.79 3.50
CA TYR A 79 15.87 -18.18 2.53
C TYR A 79 15.80 -16.66 2.47
N ARG A 80 14.95 -16.05 3.29
CA ARG A 80 14.84 -14.58 3.45
C ARG A 80 15.18 -14.20 4.89
N THR A 81 15.78 -13.03 5.05
CA THR A 81 16.13 -12.49 6.36
C THR A 81 14.93 -11.82 7.00
N PHE A 82 14.63 -12.19 8.26
CA PHE A 82 13.64 -11.47 9.06
C PHE A 82 14.22 -10.11 9.50
N ASP A 83 13.55 -9.03 9.18
CA ASP A 83 14.00 -7.69 9.53
C ASP A 83 12.84 -6.83 10.06
N VAL A 84 12.92 -6.44 11.32
CA VAL A 84 11.93 -5.56 11.96
C VAL A 84 11.89 -4.17 11.29
N LEU A 85 13.01 -3.73 10.68
CA LEU A 85 13.06 -2.49 9.94
C LEU A 85 12.23 -2.55 8.65
N ASP A 86 12.06 -3.73 8.06
CA ASP A 86 11.16 -3.92 6.91
C ASP A 86 9.70 -3.75 7.33
N MET A 87 9.32 -4.24 8.51
CA MET A 87 7.98 -3.97 9.08
C MET A 87 7.76 -2.47 9.28
N ALA A 88 8.76 -1.76 9.78
CA ALA A 88 8.68 -0.31 9.95
C ALA A 88 8.58 0.42 8.61
N ALA A 89 9.35 -0.02 7.60
CA ALA A 89 9.28 0.51 6.24
C ALA A 89 7.90 0.32 5.60
N ASP A 90 7.29 -0.86 5.77
CA ASP A 90 5.93 -1.16 5.31
C ASP A 90 4.90 -0.23 5.96
N ALA A 91 4.97 -0.07 7.30
CA ALA A 91 4.08 0.82 8.03
C ALA A 91 4.24 2.30 7.60
N ILE A 92 5.47 2.76 7.42
CA ILE A 92 5.76 4.10 6.89
C ILE A 92 5.18 4.25 5.49
N GLY A 93 5.36 3.27 4.64
CA GLY A 93 4.78 3.26 3.29
C GLY A 93 3.26 3.40 3.30
N VAL A 94 2.58 2.62 4.14
CA VAL A 94 1.12 2.69 4.30
C VAL A 94 0.67 4.09 4.75
N LEU A 95 1.32 4.67 5.74
CA LEU A 95 0.98 6.00 6.26
C LEU A 95 1.25 7.10 5.22
N LEU A 96 2.36 7.00 4.48
CA LEU A 96 2.66 7.93 3.39
C LEU A 96 1.64 7.81 2.26
N GLY A 97 1.26 6.61 1.85
CA GLY A 97 0.25 6.39 0.82
C GLY A 97 -1.10 7.00 1.19
N TRP A 98 -1.51 6.86 2.44
CA TRP A 98 -2.73 7.51 2.92
C TRP A 98 -2.61 9.02 2.94
N SER A 99 -1.49 9.55 3.42
CA SER A 99 -1.24 11.01 3.44
C SER A 99 -1.26 11.62 2.05
N VAL A 100 -0.63 10.97 1.08
CA VAL A 100 -0.64 11.40 -0.33
C VAL A 100 -2.06 11.38 -0.90
N SER A 101 -2.87 10.36 -0.58
CA SER A 101 -4.27 10.30 -0.99
C SER A 101 -5.08 11.47 -0.43
N LEU A 102 -4.89 11.84 0.84
CA LEU A 102 -5.55 13.00 1.44
C LEU A 102 -5.16 14.32 0.74
N LEU A 103 -3.89 14.46 0.40
CA LEU A 103 -3.41 15.62 -0.37
C LEU A 103 -4.01 15.64 -1.78
N ALA A 104 -4.06 14.50 -2.45
CA ALA A 104 -4.68 14.37 -3.76
C ALA A 104 -6.18 14.72 -3.71
N ASP A 105 -6.90 14.21 -2.71
CA ASP A 105 -8.32 14.50 -2.51
C ASP A 105 -8.60 16.00 -2.26
N SER A 106 -7.63 16.75 -1.78
CA SER A 106 -7.75 18.22 -1.63
C SER A 106 -7.70 18.96 -2.98
N GLN A 107 -7.19 18.31 -4.03
CA GLN A 107 -7.01 18.94 -5.34
C GLN A 107 -8.25 18.75 -6.23
N PRO A 108 -8.88 19.85 -6.71
CA PRO A 108 -10.08 19.76 -7.57
C PRO A 108 -9.83 19.00 -8.88
N TRP A 109 -8.66 19.22 -9.50
CA TRP A 109 -8.30 18.57 -10.75
C TRP A 109 -8.17 17.06 -10.62
N TRP A 110 -7.63 16.58 -9.49
CA TRP A 110 -7.51 15.16 -9.20
C TRP A 110 -8.89 14.51 -9.03
N ARG A 111 -9.75 15.11 -8.23
CA ARG A 111 -11.12 14.61 -8.03
C ARG A 111 -11.91 14.53 -9.33
N ASN A 112 -11.73 15.49 -10.21
CA ASN A 112 -12.35 15.48 -11.52
C ASN A 112 -11.79 14.36 -12.41
N ALA A 113 -10.46 14.15 -12.37
CA ALA A 113 -9.78 13.10 -13.14
C ALA A 113 -10.23 11.69 -12.74
N VAL A 114 -10.43 11.44 -11.44
CA VAL A 114 -10.89 10.13 -10.92
C VAL A 114 -12.42 9.99 -10.85
N GLY A 115 -13.18 10.94 -11.42
CA GLY A 115 -14.64 10.90 -11.47
C GLY A 115 -15.32 11.13 -10.12
N ARG A 116 -14.61 11.69 -9.14
CA ARG A 116 -15.15 12.08 -7.83
C ARG A 116 -15.77 13.48 -7.87
N SER A 117 -16.65 13.73 -8.85
CA SER A 117 -17.48 14.93 -8.81
C SER A 117 -18.24 14.95 -7.49
N ARG A 118 -18.29 16.11 -6.81
CA ARG A 118 -19.15 16.28 -5.65
C ARG A 118 -20.55 15.83 -6.04
N ARG A 119 -20.97 14.67 -5.59
CA ARG A 119 -22.39 14.49 -5.33
C ARG A 119 -22.68 15.48 -4.23
N SER A 120 -23.15 16.65 -4.62
CA SER A 120 -23.78 17.58 -3.71
C SER A 120 -24.77 16.77 -2.92
N GLY A 121 -24.48 16.55 -1.64
CA GLY A 121 -25.37 15.89 -0.75
C GLY A 121 -26.67 16.69 -0.72
N GLY A 122 -27.64 16.24 -1.48
CA GLY A 122 -28.99 16.57 -1.25
C GLY A 122 -29.40 15.93 0.06
N ILE A 123 -29.10 16.61 1.16
CA ILE A 123 -29.81 16.37 2.42
C ILE A 123 -31.21 16.91 2.19
N ARG A 124 -32.15 16.04 2.06
CA ARG A 124 -33.54 16.35 2.33
C ARG A 124 -33.97 15.49 3.51
#